data_d218b7ebf791620df01b66392e66dab0
#
_entry.id   d218b7ebf791620df01b66392e66dab0
#
_cell.length_a   1.000
_cell.length_b   1.000
_cell.length_c   1.000
_cell.angle_alpha   90.00
_cell.angle_beta   90.00
_cell.angle_gamma   90.00
#
_symmetry.space_group_name_H-M   'P 1'
#
loop_
_entity.id
_entity.type
_entity.pdbx_description
1 polymer ?
#
loop_
_entity_poly.entity_id
_entity_poly.type
_entity_poly.pdbx_seq_one_letter_code
_entity_poly.pdbx_strand_id
1 'polypeptide(L)'
;MGYFTYTLPDYDKKGEYSDAPIDKDGNRTDVWYFVRDLNREITNLEKVFLRAEVEEVKHTGRLTHGTKRLGRLPRPFRNIESMGVEGVVVSRLKNGKERYLMLVNKDVVNPQEVRIGLSGSVERLYGDGSEAPFSSQTITLSPAGYAIFRY
;
A
#
# COMPACT_ATOMS: atom_id res chain seq x y z
N MET A 1 4.71 13.22 -5.94
CA MET A 1 3.24 13.11 -5.82
C MET A 1 2.64 14.45 -6.23
N GLY A 2 1.53 14.47 -6.97
CA GLY A 2 0.85 15.71 -7.41
C GLY A 2 -0.61 15.70 -6.97
N TYR A 3 -1.14 16.87 -6.63
CA TYR A 3 -2.54 17.07 -6.27
C TYR A 3 -3.18 18.00 -7.28
N PHE A 4 -4.35 17.64 -7.79
CA PHE A 4 -5.00 18.39 -8.88
C PHE A 4 -5.69 19.66 -8.39
N THR A 5 -6.42 19.58 -7.28
CA THR A 5 -7.15 20.71 -6.71
C THR A 5 -6.75 20.86 -5.26
N TYR A 6 -5.85 21.81 -4.99
CA TYR A 6 -5.37 22.04 -3.62
C TYR A 6 -6.29 22.95 -2.82
N THR A 7 -6.93 23.91 -3.48
CA THR A 7 -7.86 24.88 -2.90
C THR A 7 -9.15 24.89 -3.70
N LEU A 8 -10.30 24.96 -3.02
CA LEU A 8 -11.58 25.12 -3.70
C LEU A 8 -11.64 26.48 -4.42
N PRO A 9 -12.12 26.53 -5.68
CA PRO A 9 -12.24 27.77 -6.39
C PRO A 9 -13.42 28.61 -5.89
N ASP A 10 -13.25 29.93 -5.83
CA ASP A 10 -14.27 30.89 -5.38
C ASP A 10 -15.56 30.88 -6.20
N TYR A 11 -15.52 30.38 -7.44
CA TYR A 11 -16.65 30.37 -8.36
C TYR A 11 -17.51 29.09 -8.27
N ASP A 12 -17.24 28.21 -7.33
CA ASP A 12 -18.04 26.98 -7.15
C ASP A 12 -19.40 27.31 -6.51
N LYS A 13 -20.29 27.89 -7.32
CA LYS A 13 -21.65 28.25 -6.89
C LYS A 13 -22.59 27.05 -6.76
N LYS A 14 -22.20 25.86 -7.27
CA LYS A 14 -23.04 24.67 -7.31
C LYS A 14 -22.60 23.57 -6.36
N GLY A 15 -21.49 23.75 -5.66
CA GLY A 15 -20.89 22.68 -4.84
C GLY A 15 -20.38 21.50 -5.67
N GLU A 16 -19.95 21.78 -6.92
CA GLU A 16 -19.43 20.75 -7.83
C GLU A 16 -18.03 20.28 -7.43
N TYR A 17 -17.34 21.09 -6.62
CA TYR A 17 -15.99 20.79 -6.11
C TYR A 17 -16.04 20.55 -4.61
N SER A 18 -15.54 19.42 -4.18
CA SER A 18 -15.45 19.03 -2.77
C SER A 18 -14.07 18.45 -2.47
N ASP A 19 -13.82 18.24 -1.19
CA ASP A 19 -12.68 17.47 -0.71
C ASP A 19 -11.29 18.04 -1.07
N ALA A 20 -11.18 19.35 -1.27
CA ALA A 20 -9.88 20.00 -1.39
C ALA A 20 -9.16 20.09 -0.03
N PRO A 21 -7.82 20.04 0.00
CA PRO A 21 -7.04 20.23 1.24
C PRO A 21 -7.29 21.57 1.94
N ILE A 22 -7.57 22.62 1.17
CA ILE A 22 -7.84 23.98 1.68
C ILE A 22 -9.24 24.40 1.21
N ASP A 23 -10.07 24.89 2.13
CA ASP A 23 -11.38 25.42 1.80
C ASP A 23 -11.29 26.83 1.16
N LYS A 24 -12.46 27.36 0.73
CA LYS A 24 -12.54 28.68 0.10
C LYS A 24 -12.11 29.85 1.02
N ASP A 25 -12.15 29.65 2.32
CA ASP A 25 -11.81 30.65 3.33
C ASP A 25 -10.34 30.52 3.80
N GLY A 26 -9.58 29.62 3.16
CA GLY A 26 -8.16 29.39 3.45
C GLY A 26 -7.90 28.45 4.65
N ASN A 27 -8.93 27.79 5.19
CA ASN A 27 -8.76 26.87 6.29
C ASN A 27 -8.38 25.47 5.82
N ARG A 28 -7.69 24.72 6.68
CA ARG A 28 -7.36 23.32 6.44
C ARG A 28 -8.58 22.44 6.64
N THR A 29 -8.85 21.57 5.67
CA THR A 29 -9.89 20.54 5.75
C THR A 29 -9.33 19.22 6.27
N ASP A 30 -10.19 18.23 6.51
CA ASP A 30 -9.76 16.87 6.88
C ASP A 30 -8.84 16.27 5.82
N VAL A 31 -9.08 16.56 4.53
CA VAL A 31 -8.23 16.11 3.42
C VAL A 31 -6.79 16.63 3.56
N TRP A 32 -6.60 17.86 4.08
CA TRP A 32 -5.25 18.38 4.36
C TRP A 32 -4.49 17.50 5.36
N TYR A 33 -5.16 17.06 6.42
CA TYR A 33 -4.55 16.20 7.43
C TYR A 33 -4.23 14.82 6.88
N PHE A 34 -5.14 14.22 6.08
CA PHE A 34 -4.88 12.96 5.37
C PHE A 34 -3.67 13.07 4.45
N VAL A 35 -3.61 14.11 3.63
CA VAL A 35 -2.49 14.35 2.70
C VAL A 35 -1.17 14.53 3.44
N ARG A 36 -1.19 15.28 4.54
CA ARG A 36 -0.01 15.47 5.40
C ARG A 36 0.50 14.12 5.94
N ASP A 37 -0.41 13.30 6.48
CA ASP A 37 -0.03 12.05 7.12
C ASP A 37 0.43 11.02 6.09
N LEU A 38 -0.23 10.96 4.93
CA LEU A 38 0.19 10.14 3.79
C LEU A 38 1.59 10.55 3.28
N ASN A 39 1.85 11.86 3.15
CA ASN A 39 3.16 12.34 2.72
C ASN A 39 4.26 11.99 3.74
N ARG A 40 3.95 12.05 5.04
CA ARG A 40 4.89 11.61 6.09
C ARG A 40 5.20 10.12 5.95
N GLU A 41 4.18 9.30 5.77
CA GLU A 41 4.33 7.84 5.59
C GLU A 41 5.19 7.52 4.35
N ILE A 42 4.93 8.18 3.21
CA ILE A 42 5.73 8.04 1.99
C ILE A 42 7.19 8.43 2.23
N THR A 43 7.44 9.51 2.98
CA THR A 43 8.79 9.95 3.33
C THR A 43 9.49 8.93 4.23
N ASN A 44 8.80 8.37 5.21
CA ASN A 44 9.34 7.33 6.09
C ASN A 44 9.73 6.06 5.33
N LEU A 45 9.00 5.76 4.24
CA LEU A 45 9.23 4.60 3.38
C LEU A 45 10.10 4.92 2.15
N GLU A 46 10.74 6.10 2.10
CA GLU A 46 11.57 6.53 0.98
C GLU A 46 12.63 5.47 0.59
N LYS A 47 13.26 4.84 1.57
CA LYS A 47 14.25 3.79 1.37
C LYS A 47 13.72 2.58 0.58
N VAL A 48 12.40 2.34 0.60
CA VAL A 48 11.76 1.26 -0.18
C VAL A 48 11.51 1.71 -1.61
N PHE A 49 10.94 2.91 -1.78
CA PHE A 49 10.34 3.32 -3.04
C PHE A 49 11.24 4.17 -3.93
N LEU A 50 12.13 5.00 -3.33
CA LEU A 50 12.98 5.87 -4.13
C LEU A 50 14.00 5.04 -4.92
N ARG A 51 13.91 5.11 -6.26
CA ARG A 51 14.73 4.32 -7.20
C ARG A 51 14.44 2.81 -7.17
N ALA A 52 13.33 2.38 -6.61
CA ALA A 52 12.96 0.98 -6.64
C ALA A 52 12.63 0.52 -8.06
N GLU A 53 13.10 -0.66 -8.40
CA GLU A 53 12.72 -1.40 -9.60
C GLU A 53 11.60 -2.37 -9.26
N VAL A 54 10.53 -2.38 -10.05
CA VAL A 54 9.46 -3.38 -9.93
C VAL A 54 9.85 -4.62 -10.71
N GLU A 55 10.21 -5.70 -10.00
CA GLU A 55 10.59 -6.96 -10.65
C GLU A 55 9.37 -7.75 -11.12
N GLU A 56 8.30 -7.74 -10.35
CA GLU A 56 7.10 -8.52 -10.65
C GLU A 56 5.87 -7.98 -9.91
N VAL A 57 4.69 -8.06 -10.56
CA VAL A 57 3.38 -7.80 -9.94
C VAL A 57 2.46 -8.96 -10.24
N LYS A 58 1.89 -9.56 -9.21
CA LYS A 58 0.97 -10.69 -9.27
C LYS A 58 -0.22 -10.45 -8.34
N HIS A 59 -1.25 -11.27 -8.50
CA HIS A 59 -2.51 -11.10 -7.77
C HIS A 59 -3.00 -12.42 -7.18
N THR A 60 -3.61 -12.35 -6.00
CA THR A 60 -4.47 -13.42 -5.47
C THR A 60 -5.95 -13.06 -5.69
N GLY A 61 -6.86 -13.93 -5.32
CA GLY A 61 -8.31 -13.68 -5.41
C GLY A 61 -8.80 -13.45 -6.82
N ARG A 62 -9.77 -12.52 -6.97
CA ARG A 62 -10.33 -12.13 -8.27
C ARG A 62 -9.27 -11.51 -9.17
N LEU A 63 -9.18 -11.98 -10.42
CA LEU A 63 -8.28 -11.40 -11.41
C LEU A 63 -9.07 -10.45 -12.31
N THR A 64 -8.50 -9.28 -12.57
CA THR A 64 -8.97 -8.35 -13.60
C THR A 64 -8.22 -8.58 -14.91
N HIS A 65 -8.78 -8.11 -16.01
CA HIS A 65 -8.16 -8.26 -17.33
C HIS A 65 -6.72 -7.73 -17.34
N GLY A 66 -5.81 -8.47 -17.96
CA GLY A 66 -4.38 -8.11 -18.03
C GLY A 66 -3.54 -8.41 -16.79
N THR A 67 -4.14 -8.85 -15.67
CA THR A 67 -3.40 -9.23 -14.46
C THR A 67 -2.99 -10.69 -14.46
N LYS A 68 -1.93 -11.03 -13.73
CA LYS A 68 -1.40 -12.39 -13.62
C LYS A 68 -1.58 -12.94 -12.21
N ARG A 69 -2.00 -14.20 -12.10
CA ARG A 69 -2.14 -14.88 -10.80
C ARG A 69 -0.79 -15.07 -10.13
N LEU A 70 -0.80 -14.96 -8.79
CA LEU A 70 0.35 -15.32 -7.96
C LEU A 70 0.75 -16.78 -8.23
N GLY A 71 2.01 -16.98 -8.49
CA GLY A 71 2.64 -18.29 -8.67
C GLY A 71 3.76 -18.49 -7.66
N ARG A 72 4.97 -18.74 -8.18
CA ARG A 72 6.15 -18.97 -7.34
C ARG A 72 6.54 -17.71 -6.58
N LEU A 73 6.77 -17.84 -5.28
CA LEU A 73 7.26 -16.80 -4.40
C LEU A 73 8.79 -16.87 -4.24
N PRO A 74 9.46 -15.74 -3.96
CA PRO A 74 10.86 -15.75 -3.59
C PRO A 74 11.03 -16.34 -2.19
N ARG A 75 12.17 -16.99 -1.93
CA ARG A 75 12.52 -17.37 -0.55
C ARG A 75 12.72 -16.11 0.30
N PRO A 76 12.29 -16.08 1.57
CA PRO A 76 11.83 -17.24 2.35
C PRO A 76 10.29 -17.47 2.31
N PHE A 77 9.53 -16.75 1.48
CA PHE A 77 8.07 -16.91 1.39
C PHE A 77 7.70 -18.28 0.80
N ARG A 78 6.83 -19.00 1.48
CA ARG A 78 6.28 -20.30 1.06
C ARG A 78 4.92 -20.15 0.40
N ASN A 79 4.02 -19.39 1.06
CA ASN A 79 2.68 -19.14 0.58
C ASN A 79 2.17 -17.76 1.04
N ILE A 80 1.26 -17.20 0.26
CA ILE A 80 0.47 -16.01 0.58
C ILE A 80 -0.96 -16.34 0.17
N GLU A 81 -1.84 -16.44 1.15
CA GLU A 81 -3.24 -16.81 0.97
C GLU A 81 -4.13 -15.68 1.50
N SER A 82 -4.88 -15.04 0.62
CA SER A 82 -5.89 -14.06 1.01
C SER A 82 -7.22 -14.76 1.28
N MET A 83 -7.88 -14.43 2.37
CA MET A 83 -9.15 -15.04 2.78
C MET A 83 -10.36 -14.39 2.09
N GLY A 84 -10.21 -13.18 1.57
CA GLY A 84 -11.27 -12.46 0.88
C GLY A 84 -11.30 -12.70 -0.63
N VAL A 85 -12.47 -12.49 -1.25
CA VAL A 85 -12.72 -12.71 -2.68
C VAL A 85 -11.84 -11.84 -3.56
N GLU A 86 -11.67 -10.57 -3.21
CA GLU A 86 -10.87 -9.62 -4.00
C GLU A 86 -9.38 -9.97 -3.99
N GLY A 87 -8.87 -10.45 -2.88
CA GLY A 87 -7.47 -10.83 -2.74
C GLY A 87 -6.52 -9.64 -2.59
N VAL A 88 -5.23 -9.91 -2.80
CA VAL A 88 -4.17 -8.90 -2.68
C VAL A 88 -3.36 -8.78 -3.96
N VAL A 89 -2.81 -7.60 -4.18
CA VAL A 89 -1.69 -7.39 -5.11
C VAL A 89 -0.41 -7.79 -4.38
N VAL A 90 0.45 -8.53 -5.04
CA VAL A 90 1.77 -8.95 -4.53
C VAL A 90 2.83 -8.39 -5.47
N SER A 91 3.58 -7.42 -5.00
CA SER A 91 4.64 -6.78 -5.78
C SER A 91 6.01 -7.14 -5.22
N ARG A 92 6.93 -7.50 -6.11
CA ARG A 92 8.34 -7.67 -5.80
C ARG A 92 9.10 -6.43 -6.24
N LEU A 93 9.79 -5.84 -5.28
CA LEU A 93 10.57 -4.63 -5.51
C LEU A 93 12.04 -4.92 -5.18
N LYS A 94 12.92 -4.24 -5.91
CA LYS A 94 14.36 -4.24 -5.65
C LYS A 94 14.83 -2.80 -5.54
N ASN A 95 15.60 -2.50 -4.51
CA ASN A 95 16.24 -1.20 -4.35
C ASN A 95 17.71 -1.43 -3.94
N GLY A 96 18.60 -1.25 -4.89
CA GLY A 96 20.02 -1.58 -4.70
C GLY A 96 20.21 -3.07 -4.41
N LYS A 97 20.72 -3.39 -3.21
CA LYS A 97 20.90 -4.79 -2.74
C LYS A 97 19.69 -5.35 -2.02
N GLU A 98 18.78 -4.48 -1.58
CA GLU A 98 17.60 -4.85 -0.79
C GLU A 98 16.49 -5.36 -1.70
N ARG A 99 15.72 -6.31 -1.19
CA ARG A 99 14.53 -6.85 -1.86
C ARG A 99 13.34 -6.73 -0.93
N TYR A 100 12.21 -6.37 -1.52
CA TYR A 100 10.98 -6.17 -0.79
C TYR A 100 9.84 -6.95 -1.44
N LEU A 101 8.97 -7.48 -0.60
CA LEU A 101 7.67 -8.00 -1.00
C LEU A 101 6.60 -7.08 -0.41
N MET A 102 5.79 -6.48 -1.26
CA MET A 102 4.68 -5.62 -0.84
C MET A 102 3.36 -6.30 -1.15
N LEU A 103 2.47 -6.34 -0.17
CA LEU A 103 1.09 -6.78 -0.31
C LEU A 103 0.19 -5.56 -0.22
N VAL A 104 -0.83 -5.49 -1.08
CA VAL A 104 -1.86 -4.44 -1.01
C VAL A 104 -3.22 -5.10 -1.09
N ASN A 105 -4.10 -4.78 -0.14
CA ASN A 105 -5.50 -5.22 -0.17
C ASN A 105 -6.22 -4.57 -1.35
N LYS A 106 -6.82 -5.38 -2.23
CA LYS A 106 -7.58 -4.89 -3.39
C LYS A 106 -8.98 -4.44 -3.02
N ASP A 107 -9.49 -4.87 -1.88
CA ASP A 107 -10.78 -4.40 -1.36
C ASP A 107 -10.58 -3.03 -0.70
N VAL A 108 -11.23 -2.02 -1.27
CA VAL A 108 -11.15 -0.63 -0.79
C VAL A 108 -12.20 -0.33 0.29
N VAL A 109 -13.06 -1.30 0.57
CA VAL A 109 -14.18 -1.16 1.53
C VAL A 109 -13.97 -2.03 2.77
N ASN A 110 -13.51 -3.28 2.57
CA ASN A 110 -13.41 -4.27 3.64
C ASN A 110 -11.96 -4.61 3.97
N PRO A 111 -11.66 -4.84 5.27
CA PRO A 111 -10.38 -5.42 5.66
C PRO A 111 -10.28 -6.86 5.15
N GLN A 112 -9.05 -7.34 5.02
CA GLN A 112 -8.78 -8.68 4.51
C GLN A 112 -7.70 -9.38 5.34
N GLU A 113 -7.98 -10.61 5.74
CA GLU A 113 -6.98 -11.47 6.36
C GLU A 113 -6.10 -12.12 5.30
N VAL A 114 -4.80 -12.11 5.56
CA VAL A 114 -3.78 -12.70 4.70
C VAL A 114 -2.89 -13.61 5.53
N ARG A 115 -2.89 -14.90 5.22
CA ARG A 115 -1.96 -15.87 5.80
C ARG A 115 -0.65 -15.84 5.04
N ILE A 116 0.45 -15.64 5.76
CA ILE A 116 1.80 -15.59 5.21
C ILE A 116 2.62 -16.73 5.82
N GLY A 117 3.05 -17.66 4.99
CA GLY A 117 3.93 -18.76 5.37
C GLY A 117 5.37 -18.46 4.95
N LEU A 118 6.31 -18.65 5.88
CA LEU A 118 7.73 -18.43 5.70
C LEU A 118 8.54 -19.70 6.03
N SER A 119 9.74 -19.81 5.46
CA SER A 119 10.74 -20.80 5.86
C SER A 119 11.80 -20.26 6.82
N GLY A 120 11.64 -19.04 7.28
CA GLY A 120 12.51 -18.30 8.19
C GLY A 120 11.79 -17.05 8.63
N SER A 121 12.51 -16.03 9.07
CA SER A 121 11.99 -14.69 9.38
C SER A 121 12.35 -13.70 8.28
N VAL A 122 11.58 -12.61 8.21
CA VAL A 122 11.83 -11.43 7.39
C VAL A 122 11.62 -10.19 8.27
N GLU A 123 12.01 -9.02 7.78
CA GLU A 123 11.70 -7.76 8.47
C GLU A 123 10.42 -7.16 7.88
N ARG A 124 9.43 -6.87 8.73
CA ARG A 124 8.25 -6.11 8.36
C ARG A 124 8.52 -4.62 8.54
N LEU A 125 8.24 -3.82 7.52
CA LEU A 125 8.34 -2.37 7.55
C LEU A 125 6.96 -1.76 7.78
N TYR A 126 6.90 -0.73 8.62
CA TYR A 126 5.68 0.00 8.97
C TYR A 126 5.71 1.42 8.40
N GLY A 127 4.52 2.05 8.28
CA GLY A 127 4.37 3.38 7.71
C GLY A 127 5.09 4.50 8.48
N ASP A 128 5.43 4.26 9.74
CA ASP A 128 6.26 5.17 10.55
C ASP A 128 7.77 5.03 10.30
N GLY A 129 8.16 4.10 9.41
CA GLY A 129 9.55 3.79 9.08
C GLY A 129 10.21 2.77 10.01
N SER A 130 9.54 2.32 11.05
CA SER A 130 10.03 1.26 11.95
C SER A 130 10.06 -0.10 11.24
N GLU A 131 10.88 -1.00 11.79
CA GLU A 131 11.03 -2.37 11.30
C GLU A 131 10.94 -3.33 12.49
N ALA A 132 10.36 -4.51 12.25
CA ALA A 132 10.34 -5.58 13.25
C ALA A 132 10.44 -6.96 12.59
N PRO A 133 11.09 -7.93 13.25
CA PRO A 133 11.11 -9.31 12.79
C PRO A 133 9.70 -9.86 12.60
N PHE A 134 9.48 -10.56 11.49
CA PHE A 134 8.20 -11.15 11.15
C PHE A 134 8.39 -12.63 10.80
N SER A 135 7.55 -13.47 11.37
CA SER A 135 7.49 -14.91 11.11
C SER A 135 6.12 -15.31 10.57
N SER A 136 5.96 -16.58 10.20
CA SER A 136 4.71 -17.11 9.64
C SER A 136 3.51 -16.79 10.53
N GLN A 137 2.54 -16.05 10.04
CA GLN A 137 1.28 -15.74 10.73
C GLN A 137 0.22 -15.18 9.77
N THR A 138 -0.99 -15.03 10.28
CA THR A 138 -2.06 -14.27 9.61
C THR A 138 -1.99 -12.82 10.04
N ILE A 139 -2.11 -11.92 9.09
CA ILE A 139 -2.22 -10.47 9.31
C ILE A 139 -3.54 -9.95 8.74
N THR A 140 -4.06 -8.87 9.31
CA THR A 140 -5.19 -8.14 8.74
C THR A 140 -4.68 -6.90 8.02
N LEU A 141 -5.03 -6.76 6.75
CA LEU A 141 -4.84 -5.54 5.97
C LEU A 141 -6.13 -4.74 5.99
N SER A 142 -6.08 -3.48 6.38
CA SER A 142 -7.21 -2.55 6.28
C SER A 142 -7.69 -2.39 4.83
N PRO A 143 -8.86 -1.79 4.57
CA PRO A 143 -9.28 -1.42 3.22
C PRO A 143 -8.18 -0.64 2.49
N ALA A 144 -7.83 -1.05 1.27
CA ALA A 144 -6.69 -0.54 0.50
C ALA A 144 -5.33 -0.55 1.24
N GLY A 145 -5.27 -1.14 2.43
CA GLY A 145 -4.08 -1.19 3.28
C GLY A 145 -2.99 -2.11 2.71
N TYR A 146 -1.78 -1.96 3.24
CA TYR A 146 -0.63 -2.69 2.75
C TYR A 146 0.23 -3.31 3.86
N ALA A 147 1.13 -4.20 3.46
CA ALA A 147 2.25 -4.68 4.28
C ALA A 147 3.50 -4.79 3.40
N ILE A 148 4.66 -4.41 3.95
CA ILE A 148 5.95 -4.47 3.27
C ILE A 148 6.89 -5.35 4.09
N PHE A 149 7.58 -6.24 3.40
CA PHE A 149 8.56 -7.15 4.00
C PHE A 149 9.89 -7.03 3.25
N ARG A 150 10.98 -6.83 3.98
CA ARG A 150 12.35 -6.94 3.46
C ARG A 150 12.86 -8.37 3.68
N TYR A 151 13.52 -8.96 2.65
CA TYR A 151 14.02 -10.33 2.67
C TYR A 151 15.33 -10.50 1.89
#